data_fa49eecc34f6640666be0e351250ea5b
#
_entry.id   fa49eecc34f6640666be0e351250ea5b
#
_cell.length_a   1.000
_cell.length_b   1.000
_cell.length_c   1.000
_cell.angle_alpha   90.00
_cell.angle_beta   90.00
_cell.angle_gamma   90.00
#
_symmetry.space_group_name_H-M   'P 1'
#
loop_
_entity.id
_entity.type
_entity.pdbx_description
1 polymer ?
#
loop_
_entity_poly.entity_id
_entity_poly.type
_entity_poly.pdbx_seq_one_letter_code
_entity_poly.pdbx_strand_id
1 'polypeptide(L)'
;MERRTFITTALAGTACLALGVNYCSTDYISVNPKLDGKHRLLFSVLLPVFLDGALPDVPGLKRDAENRTLDAIEQTILLLPEDSQAELEQLLDLLEGRLGLLILTGSMTPLMMRNSVELIEMLQGWRTSYIEMMVTAYQGLRELVMASYYSDPDHWSRLHYAKPDFLEEIN
;
A
#
# COMPACT_ATOMS: atom_id res chain seq x y z
N MET A 1 13.94 22.84 11.72
CA MET A 1 12.92 21.86 12.16
C MET A 1 11.73 22.01 11.23
N GLU A 2 11.53 21.05 10.36
CA GLU A 2 10.46 21.12 9.36
C GLU A 2 9.10 20.86 10.03
N ARG A 3 8.07 21.59 9.60
CA ARG A 3 6.69 21.48 10.15
C ARG A 3 6.13 20.05 10.07
N ARG A 4 6.63 19.25 9.15
CA ARG A 4 6.24 17.83 8.96
C ARG A 4 6.66 16.96 10.14
N THR A 5 7.89 17.11 10.64
CA THR A 5 8.41 16.35 11.79
C THR A 5 7.65 16.66 13.08
N PHE A 6 7.16 17.89 13.24
CA PHE A 6 6.43 18.27 14.45
C PHE A 6 5.03 17.62 14.53
N ILE A 7 4.34 17.49 13.39
CA ILE A 7 2.99 16.92 13.35
C ILE A 7 3.04 15.41 13.58
N THR A 8 4.00 14.72 12.98
CA THR A 8 4.18 13.26 13.17
C THR A 8 4.59 12.92 14.61
N THR A 9 5.48 13.71 15.21
CA THR A 9 5.91 13.51 16.60
C THR A 9 4.80 13.84 17.61
N ALA A 10 3.96 14.85 17.33
CA ALA A 10 2.86 15.23 18.21
C ALA A 10 1.73 14.17 18.19
N LEU A 11 1.41 13.59 17.03
CA LEU A 11 0.38 12.54 16.90
C LEU A 11 0.84 11.22 17.54
N ALA A 12 2.08 10.81 17.34
CA ALA A 12 2.65 9.62 17.98
C ALA A 12 2.73 9.78 19.50
N GLY A 13 3.17 10.96 19.98
CA GLY A 13 3.29 11.27 21.41
C GLY A 13 1.95 11.26 22.14
N THR A 14 0.89 11.81 21.54
CA THR A 14 -0.44 11.87 22.16
C THR A 14 -1.12 10.49 22.21
N ALA A 15 -0.94 9.66 21.18
CA ALA A 15 -1.47 8.30 21.16
C ALA A 15 -0.78 7.41 22.22
N CYS A 16 0.53 7.53 22.42
CA CYS A 16 1.28 6.80 23.44
C CYS A 16 0.87 7.21 24.87
N LEU A 17 0.61 8.50 25.11
CA LEU A 17 0.17 8.98 26.43
C LEU A 17 -1.26 8.54 26.77
N ALA A 18 -2.15 8.47 25.77
CA ALA A 18 -3.54 8.06 25.97
C ALA A 18 -3.72 6.56 26.25
N LEU A 19 -2.79 5.72 25.77
CA LEU A 19 -2.89 4.25 25.85
C LEU A 19 -1.99 3.63 26.93
N GLY A 20 -1.16 4.41 27.63
CA GLY A 20 -0.29 3.92 28.71
C GLY A 20 0.74 2.87 28.22
N VAL A 21 1.05 2.83 26.95
CA VAL A 21 1.98 1.87 26.37
C VAL A 21 3.38 2.46 26.36
N ASN A 22 4.29 1.85 27.11
CA ASN A 22 5.72 2.14 27.04
C ASN A 22 6.26 1.74 25.65
N TYR A 23 6.16 2.62 24.67
CA TYR A 23 6.80 2.45 23.38
C TYR A 23 8.18 3.12 23.42
N CYS A 24 9.05 2.59 24.27
CA CYS A 24 10.48 2.92 24.29
C CYS A 24 11.26 1.63 24.15
N SER A 25 11.26 1.07 22.95
CA SER A 25 12.29 0.13 22.51
C SER A 25 12.74 0.60 21.16
N THR A 26 13.78 1.44 21.16
CA THR A 26 14.56 1.77 19.97
C THR A 26 15.42 0.54 19.65
N ASP A 27 14.80 -0.56 19.29
CA ASP A 27 15.49 -1.58 18.54
C ASP A 27 15.38 -1.16 17.08
N TYR A 28 16.52 -0.82 16.49
CA TYR A 28 16.67 -0.73 15.04
C TYR A 28 16.35 -2.10 14.49
N ILE A 29 15.09 -2.31 14.15
CA ILE A 29 14.64 -3.50 13.43
C ILE A 29 15.35 -3.42 12.09
N SER A 30 16.28 -4.34 11.86
CA SER A 30 16.82 -4.57 10.53
C SER A 30 15.63 -4.86 9.63
N VAL A 31 15.29 -3.90 8.76
CA VAL A 31 14.21 -4.01 7.78
C VAL A 31 14.48 -5.29 7.00
N ASN A 32 13.71 -6.33 7.28
CA ASN A 32 13.76 -7.54 6.49
C ASN A 32 12.98 -7.22 5.21
N PRO A 33 13.67 -7.14 4.06
CA PRO A 33 13.11 -6.57 2.84
C PRO A 33 12.06 -7.47 2.15
N LYS A 34 11.48 -8.39 2.86
CA LYS A 34 10.36 -9.20 2.37
C LYS A 34 9.08 -8.71 3.04
N LEU A 35 8.06 -8.42 2.24
CA LEU A 35 6.70 -8.35 2.72
C LEU A 35 6.45 -9.57 3.60
N ASP A 36 6.16 -9.38 4.87
CA ASP A 36 5.74 -10.50 5.70
C ASP A 36 4.41 -11.05 5.16
N GLY A 37 4.05 -12.24 5.57
CA GLY A 37 2.82 -12.87 5.08
C GLY A 37 1.55 -12.04 5.33
N LYS A 38 1.58 -11.12 6.31
CA LYS A 38 0.47 -10.23 6.65
C LYS A 38 0.32 -9.12 5.61
N HIS A 39 1.39 -8.38 5.33
CA HIS A 39 1.37 -7.29 4.35
C HIS A 39 0.99 -7.81 2.96
N ARG A 40 1.45 -9.02 2.59
CA ARG A 40 1.03 -9.66 1.35
C ARG A 40 -0.48 -9.93 1.32
N LEU A 41 -1.07 -10.35 2.43
CA LEU A 41 -2.52 -10.54 2.56
C LEU A 41 -3.28 -9.22 2.45
N LEU A 42 -2.76 -8.14 3.06
CA LEU A 42 -3.35 -6.82 2.93
C LEU A 42 -3.39 -6.37 1.46
N PHE A 43 -2.27 -6.47 0.76
CA PHE A 43 -2.22 -6.13 -0.67
C PHE A 43 -3.11 -7.04 -1.51
N SER A 44 -3.24 -8.32 -1.19
CA SER A 44 -4.13 -9.22 -1.94
C SER A 44 -5.61 -8.80 -1.88
N VAL A 45 -6.01 -8.11 -0.81
CA VAL A 45 -7.37 -7.59 -0.65
C VAL A 45 -7.54 -6.22 -1.33
N LEU A 46 -6.53 -5.36 -1.29
CA LEU A 46 -6.57 -4.03 -1.89
C LEU A 46 -6.35 -4.03 -3.40
N LEU A 47 -5.54 -4.97 -3.91
CA LEU A 47 -5.13 -5.04 -5.31
C LEU A 47 -6.32 -5.15 -6.28
N PRO A 48 -7.33 -6.03 -6.07
CA PRO A 48 -8.50 -6.10 -6.95
C PRO A 48 -9.31 -4.81 -6.97
N VAL A 49 -9.27 -4.02 -5.89
CA VAL A 49 -10.00 -2.75 -5.80
C VAL A 49 -9.26 -1.65 -6.57
N PHE A 50 -7.94 -1.55 -6.44
CA PHE A 50 -7.16 -0.59 -7.20
C PHE A 50 -7.09 -0.90 -8.70
N LEU A 51 -7.11 -2.19 -9.05
CA LEU A 51 -7.01 -2.68 -10.43
C LEU A 51 -8.38 -3.07 -11.01
N ASP A 52 -9.47 -2.52 -10.46
CA ASP A 52 -10.80 -2.76 -11.02
C ASP A 52 -10.86 -2.36 -12.50
N GLY A 53 -11.32 -3.28 -13.35
CA GLY A 53 -11.34 -3.12 -14.81
C GLY A 53 -9.98 -3.32 -15.51
N ALA A 54 -8.84 -3.37 -14.79
CA ALA A 54 -7.53 -3.65 -15.37
C ALA A 54 -7.16 -5.13 -15.36
N LEU A 55 -7.65 -5.89 -14.37
CA LEU A 55 -7.37 -7.32 -14.25
C LEU A 55 -8.06 -8.14 -15.35
N PRO A 56 -7.47 -9.27 -15.78
CA PRO A 56 -8.08 -10.20 -16.71
C PRO A 56 -9.41 -10.75 -16.20
N ASP A 57 -10.37 -11.00 -17.12
CA ASP A 57 -11.69 -11.55 -16.76
C ASP A 57 -11.65 -13.06 -16.51
N VAL A 58 -10.65 -13.76 -17.07
CA VAL A 58 -10.46 -15.20 -16.91
C VAL A 58 -9.88 -15.49 -15.54
N PRO A 59 -10.56 -16.31 -14.69
CA PRO A 59 -10.15 -16.50 -13.30
C PRO A 59 -8.72 -17.02 -13.09
N GLY A 60 -8.21 -17.86 -14.02
CA GLY A 60 -6.82 -18.34 -13.97
C GLY A 60 -5.83 -17.22 -14.22
N LEU A 61 -6.01 -16.48 -15.33
CA LEU A 61 -5.14 -15.36 -15.68
C LEU A 61 -5.21 -14.22 -14.66
N LYS A 62 -6.39 -14.00 -14.07
CA LYS A 62 -6.57 -13.02 -13.00
C LYS A 62 -5.69 -13.34 -11.80
N ARG A 63 -5.74 -14.58 -11.31
CA ARG A 63 -4.91 -15.02 -10.18
C ARG A 63 -3.42 -14.95 -10.47
N ASP A 64 -3.03 -15.31 -11.68
CA ASP A 64 -1.62 -15.24 -12.09
C ASP A 64 -1.15 -13.78 -12.16
N ALA A 65 -1.96 -12.86 -12.68
CA ALA A 65 -1.67 -11.43 -12.68
C ALA A 65 -1.59 -10.85 -11.26
N GLU A 66 -2.54 -11.21 -10.38
CA GLU A 66 -2.52 -10.80 -8.98
C GLU A 66 -1.24 -11.26 -8.27
N ASN A 67 -0.85 -12.54 -8.42
CA ASN A 67 0.36 -13.06 -7.80
C ASN A 67 1.63 -12.39 -8.32
N ARG A 68 1.76 -12.21 -9.64
CA ARG A 68 2.90 -11.49 -10.24
C ARG A 68 2.98 -10.05 -9.73
N THR A 69 1.83 -9.39 -9.59
CA THR A 69 1.80 -8.02 -9.07
C THR A 69 2.21 -7.97 -7.60
N LEU A 70 1.79 -8.93 -6.78
CA LEU A 70 2.24 -9.03 -5.38
C LEU A 70 3.76 -9.23 -5.29
N ASP A 71 4.33 -10.08 -6.13
CA ASP A 71 5.79 -10.29 -6.20
C ASP A 71 6.51 -9.01 -6.68
N ALA A 72 5.93 -8.29 -7.64
CA ALA A 72 6.46 -7.02 -8.12
C ALA A 72 6.37 -5.91 -7.05
N ILE A 73 5.33 -5.88 -6.22
CA ILE A 73 5.21 -4.96 -5.08
C ILE A 73 6.37 -5.18 -4.10
N GLU A 74 6.68 -6.44 -3.75
CA GLU A 74 7.82 -6.76 -2.90
C GLU A 74 9.13 -6.19 -3.46
N GLN A 75 9.37 -6.39 -4.75
CA GLN A 75 10.56 -5.87 -5.41
C GLN A 75 10.58 -4.34 -5.46
N THR A 76 9.44 -3.72 -5.73
CA THR A 76 9.34 -2.25 -5.80
C THR A 76 9.62 -1.62 -4.43
N ILE A 77 9.13 -2.21 -3.34
CA ILE A 77 9.40 -1.74 -1.98
C ILE A 77 10.90 -1.75 -1.69
N LEU A 78 11.64 -2.78 -2.14
CA LEU A 78 13.08 -2.87 -1.96
C LEU A 78 13.87 -1.77 -2.68
N LEU A 79 13.28 -1.17 -3.72
CA LEU A 79 13.91 -0.09 -4.49
C LEU A 79 13.60 1.30 -3.91
N LEU A 80 12.67 1.40 -2.96
CA LEU A 80 12.36 2.66 -2.29
C LEU A 80 13.52 3.10 -1.39
N PRO A 81 13.70 4.42 -1.16
CA PRO A 81 14.58 4.92 -0.13
C PRO A 81 14.21 4.37 1.26
N GLU A 82 15.19 4.17 2.14
CA GLU A 82 14.98 3.58 3.47
C GLU A 82 13.91 4.32 4.29
N ASP A 83 13.89 5.66 4.23
CA ASP A 83 12.87 6.47 4.91
C ASP A 83 11.46 6.16 4.39
N SER A 84 11.31 6.00 3.07
CA SER A 84 10.02 5.68 2.44
C SER A 84 9.57 4.24 2.74
N GLN A 85 10.52 3.30 2.83
CA GLN A 85 10.23 1.93 3.28
C GLN A 85 9.68 1.94 4.71
N ALA A 86 10.34 2.66 5.62
CA ALA A 86 9.93 2.75 7.02
C ALA A 86 8.54 3.43 7.17
N GLU A 87 8.27 4.49 6.39
CA GLU A 87 6.95 5.13 6.38
C GLU A 87 5.85 4.20 5.87
N LEU A 88 6.14 3.44 4.81
CA LEU A 88 5.22 2.45 4.25
C LEU A 88 4.94 1.33 5.24
N GLU A 89 5.98 0.78 5.90
CA GLU A 89 5.83 -0.26 6.91
C GLU A 89 4.94 0.20 8.08
N GLN A 90 5.18 1.41 8.58
CA GLN A 90 4.31 2.00 9.62
C GLN A 90 2.85 2.13 9.17
N LEU A 91 2.61 2.52 7.92
CA LEU A 91 1.25 2.59 7.37
C LEU A 91 0.61 1.20 7.29
N LEU A 92 1.35 0.19 6.82
CA LEU A 92 0.84 -1.18 6.71
C LEU A 92 0.54 -1.77 8.09
N ASP A 93 1.40 -1.55 9.07
CA ASP A 93 1.17 -1.96 10.47
C ASP A 93 -0.09 -1.29 11.06
N LEU A 94 -0.31 -0.01 10.77
CA LEU A 94 -1.53 0.69 11.18
C LEU A 94 -2.78 0.10 10.53
N LEU A 95 -2.70 -0.31 9.27
CA LEU A 95 -3.82 -0.92 8.54
C LEU A 95 -4.14 -2.35 9.00
N GLU A 96 -3.18 -3.04 9.58
CA GLU A 96 -3.37 -4.36 10.16
C GLU A 96 -3.78 -4.32 11.64
N GLY A 97 -3.39 -3.25 12.34
CA GLY A 97 -3.72 -3.02 13.73
C GLY A 97 -5.17 -2.53 13.93
N ARG A 98 -5.90 -3.14 14.89
CA ARG A 98 -7.31 -2.76 15.19
C ARG A 98 -7.48 -1.28 15.55
N LEU A 99 -6.52 -0.73 16.31
CA LEU A 99 -6.55 0.69 16.69
C LEU A 99 -6.19 1.59 15.52
N GLY A 100 -5.22 1.20 14.70
CA GLY A 100 -4.88 1.90 13.47
C GLY A 100 -6.07 1.94 12.50
N LEU A 101 -6.75 0.82 12.32
CA LEU A 101 -7.97 0.74 11.52
C LEU A 101 -9.07 1.66 12.06
N LEU A 102 -9.29 1.72 13.36
CA LEU A 102 -10.26 2.63 13.95
C LEU A 102 -9.95 4.09 13.63
N ILE A 103 -8.68 4.48 13.72
CA ILE A 103 -8.22 5.85 13.43
C ILE A 103 -8.35 6.17 11.93
N LEU A 104 -7.92 5.24 11.06
CA LEU A 104 -7.87 5.47 9.62
C LEU A 104 -9.22 5.28 8.93
N THR A 105 -10.08 4.41 9.45
CA THR A 105 -11.32 4.02 8.76
C THR A 105 -12.59 4.23 9.59
N GLY A 106 -12.45 4.65 10.86
CA GLY A 106 -13.57 4.75 11.79
C GLY A 106 -14.17 3.41 12.23
N SER A 107 -13.57 2.27 11.87
CA SER A 107 -14.07 0.93 12.16
C SER A 107 -12.94 -0.01 12.56
N MET A 108 -13.19 -0.90 13.51
CA MET A 108 -12.24 -1.95 13.93
C MET A 108 -12.31 -3.20 13.07
N THR A 109 -13.14 -3.21 12.02
CA THR A 109 -13.27 -4.38 11.13
C THR A 109 -12.01 -4.56 10.30
N PRO A 110 -11.31 -5.70 10.38
CA PRO A 110 -10.14 -5.97 9.56
C PRO A 110 -10.45 -5.81 8.07
N LEU A 111 -9.49 -5.27 7.30
CA LEU A 111 -9.68 -5.05 5.86
C LEU A 111 -10.00 -6.34 5.11
N MET A 112 -9.44 -7.46 5.54
CA MET A 112 -9.71 -8.78 4.97
C MET A 112 -11.15 -9.28 5.14
N MET A 113 -11.91 -8.70 6.08
CA MET A 113 -13.32 -9.03 6.32
C MET A 113 -14.29 -8.09 5.61
N ARG A 114 -13.77 -7.04 4.97
CA ARG A 114 -14.58 -6.08 4.23
C ARG A 114 -14.85 -6.58 2.82
N ASN A 115 -16.04 -6.29 2.34
CA ASN A 115 -16.37 -6.53 0.94
C ASN A 115 -15.77 -5.43 0.03
N SER A 116 -15.76 -5.67 -1.29
CA SER A 116 -15.18 -4.73 -2.25
C SER A 116 -15.82 -3.35 -2.22
N VAL A 117 -17.13 -3.25 -1.94
CA VAL A 117 -17.85 -1.96 -1.87
C VAL A 117 -17.35 -1.16 -0.68
N GLU A 118 -17.24 -1.77 0.50
CA GLU A 118 -16.72 -1.13 1.71
C GLU A 118 -15.28 -0.66 1.54
N LEU A 119 -14.45 -1.43 0.82
CA LEU A 119 -13.07 -1.05 0.52
C LEU A 119 -13.02 0.15 -0.44
N ILE A 120 -13.85 0.15 -1.47
CA ILE A 120 -13.98 1.28 -2.41
C ILE A 120 -14.40 2.55 -1.67
N GLU A 121 -15.44 2.46 -0.82
CA GLU A 121 -15.92 3.60 -0.04
C GLU A 121 -14.84 4.14 0.91
N MET A 122 -14.11 3.26 1.58
CA MET A 122 -12.99 3.63 2.44
C MET A 122 -11.89 4.37 1.66
N LEU A 123 -11.44 3.81 0.53
CA LEU A 123 -10.40 4.40 -0.31
C LEU A 123 -10.87 5.73 -0.95
N GLN A 124 -12.12 5.83 -1.33
CA GLN A 124 -12.73 7.09 -1.80
C GLN A 124 -12.74 8.14 -0.68
N GLY A 125 -13.09 7.74 0.54
CA GLY A 125 -13.04 8.61 1.71
C GLY A 125 -11.63 9.14 1.98
N TRP A 126 -10.61 8.31 1.81
CA TRP A 126 -9.22 8.74 1.95
C TRP A 126 -8.81 9.72 0.85
N ARG A 127 -9.16 9.42 -0.39
CA ARG A 127 -8.85 10.26 -1.56
C ARG A 127 -9.37 11.69 -1.41
N THR A 128 -10.53 11.84 -0.79
CA THR A 128 -11.23 13.13 -0.63
C THR A 128 -11.14 13.68 0.80
N SER A 129 -10.29 13.10 1.64
CA SER A 129 -10.14 13.49 3.04
C SER A 129 -9.52 14.88 3.18
N TYR A 130 -9.94 15.60 4.23
CA TYR A 130 -9.27 16.83 4.67
C TYR A 130 -7.98 16.55 5.44
N ILE A 131 -7.72 15.28 5.81
CA ILE A 131 -6.52 14.85 6.51
C ILE A 131 -5.47 14.47 5.46
N GLU A 132 -4.43 15.30 5.33
CA GLU A 132 -3.37 15.14 4.33
C GLU A 132 -2.73 13.73 4.39
N MET A 133 -2.54 13.18 5.59
CA MET A 133 -2.01 11.84 5.79
C MET A 133 -2.83 10.75 5.06
N MET A 134 -4.16 10.84 5.09
CA MET A 134 -5.03 9.86 4.40
C MET A 134 -4.92 9.97 2.88
N VAL A 135 -4.85 11.20 2.38
CA VAL A 135 -4.66 11.45 0.95
C VAL A 135 -3.32 10.89 0.49
N THR A 136 -2.24 11.14 1.25
CA THR A 136 -0.90 10.65 0.96
C THR A 136 -0.85 9.11 1.03
N ALA A 137 -1.48 8.50 2.03
CA ALA A 137 -1.57 7.04 2.16
C ALA A 137 -2.29 6.42 0.95
N TYR A 138 -3.43 7.00 0.53
CA TYR A 138 -4.14 6.54 -0.66
C TYR A 138 -3.29 6.65 -1.91
N GLN A 139 -2.62 7.79 -2.11
CA GLN A 139 -1.77 8.02 -3.28
C GLN A 139 -0.59 7.04 -3.30
N GLY A 140 0.13 6.89 -2.20
CA GLY A 140 1.27 5.99 -2.09
C GLY A 140 0.91 4.53 -2.36
N LEU A 141 -0.18 4.02 -1.75
CA LEU A 141 -0.67 2.66 -2.00
C LEU A 141 -1.10 2.46 -3.46
N ARG A 142 -1.83 3.44 -4.01
CA ARG A 142 -2.27 3.39 -5.40
C ARG A 142 -1.09 3.40 -6.38
N GLU A 143 -0.14 4.29 -6.17
CA GLU A 143 1.06 4.40 -7.04
C GLU A 143 1.89 3.12 -6.96
N LEU A 144 2.09 2.56 -5.78
CA LEU A 144 2.81 1.32 -5.59
C LEU A 144 2.15 0.16 -6.34
N VAL A 145 0.84 -0.02 -6.20
CA VAL A 145 0.08 -1.08 -6.89
C VAL A 145 0.11 -0.88 -8.40
N MET A 146 -0.13 0.36 -8.88
CA MET A 146 -0.15 0.67 -10.31
C MET A 146 1.23 0.51 -10.95
N ALA A 147 2.29 1.01 -10.32
CA ALA A 147 3.65 0.87 -10.81
C ALA A 147 4.04 -0.61 -10.90
N SER A 148 3.74 -1.39 -9.86
CA SER A 148 4.04 -2.82 -9.83
C SER A 148 3.25 -3.62 -10.87
N TYR A 149 1.97 -3.31 -11.08
CA TYR A 149 1.13 -3.97 -12.09
C TYR A 149 1.62 -3.67 -13.51
N TYR A 150 1.87 -2.40 -13.83
CA TYR A 150 2.29 -1.98 -15.17
C TYR A 150 3.81 -2.11 -15.41
N SER A 151 4.58 -2.58 -14.43
CA SER A 151 5.97 -2.99 -14.68
C SER A 151 6.06 -4.23 -15.59
N ASP A 152 4.99 -5.04 -15.63
CA ASP A 152 4.88 -6.20 -16.50
C ASP A 152 4.27 -5.82 -17.86
N PRO A 153 5.03 -5.95 -18.98
CA PRO A 153 4.54 -5.63 -20.32
C PRO A 153 3.31 -6.43 -20.75
N ASP A 154 3.06 -7.60 -20.21
CA ASP A 154 1.89 -8.42 -20.51
C ASP A 154 0.56 -7.69 -20.19
N HIS A 155 0.61 -6.74 -19.24
CA HIS A 155 -0.55 -5.96 -18.84
C HIS A 155 -0.84 -4.76 -19.74
N TRP A 156 0.07 -4.40 -20.66
CA TRP A 156 -0.04 -3.20 -21.52
C TRP A 156 -1.05 -3.36 -22.65
N SER A 157 -1.34 -4.59 -23.04
CA SER A 157 -2.27 -4.87 -24.14
C SER A 157 -3.66 -4.27 -23.94
N ARG A 158 -4.16 -4.22 -22.69
CA ARG A 158 -5.44 -3.60 -22.34
C ARG A 158 -5.43 -2.07 -22.44
N LEU A 159 -4.25 -1.46 -22.38
CA LEU A 159 -4.06 -0.03 -22.60
C LEU A 159 -3.91 0.33 -24.07
N HIS A 160 -3.98 -0.64 -24.99
CA HIS A 160 -3.62 -0.47 -26.40
C HIS A 160 -2.21 0.12 -26.58
N TYR A 161 -1.29 -0.20 -25.66
CA TYR A 161 0.09 0.23 -25.68
C TYR A 161 1.00 -0.96 -26.04
N ALA A 162 1.93 -0.73 -26.94
CA ALA A 162 3.00 -1.65 -27.28
C ALA A 162 4.36 -0.96 -27.07
N LYS A 163 5.37 -1.75 -26.71
CA LYS A 163 6.74 -1.23 -26.62
C LYS A 163 7.17 -0.66 -27.99
N PRO A 164 7.75 0.55 -28.02
CA PRO A 164 8.23 1.12 -29.26
C PRO A 164 9.36 0.27 -29.89
N ASP A 165 9.25 -0.03 -31.18
CA ASP A 165 10.18 -0.94 -31.90
C ASP A 165 11.63 -0.44 -31.89
N PHE A 166 11.85 0.88 -31.81
CA PHE A 166 13.21 1.47 -31.81
C PHE A 166 14.01 1.18 -30.51
N LEU A 167 13.37 0.64 -29.46
CA LEU A 167 14.05 0.21 -28.22
C LEU A 167 14.59 -1.22 -28.29
N GLU A 168 14.27 -1.98 -29.35
CA GLU A 168 14.75 -3.35 -29.55
C GLU A 168 16.13 -3.43 -30.20
N GLU A 169 16.60 -2.34 -30.81
CA GLU A 169 17.88 -2.29 -31.54
C GLU A 169 19.11 -1.97 -30.67
N ILE A 170 18.98 -1.85 -29.36
CA ILE A 170 20.10 -1.52 -28.44
C ILE A 170 20.51 -2.76 -27.62
N ASN A 171 20.87 -3.84 -28.31
CA ASN A 171 21.55 -4.98 -27.71
C ASN A 171 22.82 -5.33 -28.51
#